data_32af9a0c2cca987ffe2746f39c379151
#
_entry.id   32af9a0c2cca987ffe2746f39c379151
#
_cell.length_a   1.000
_cell.length_b   1.000
_cell.length_c   1.000
_cell.angle_alpha   90.00
_cell.angle_beta   90.00
_cell.angle_gamma   90.00
#
_symmetry.space_group_name_H-M   'P 1'
#
loop_
_entity.id
_entity.type
_entity.pdbx_description
1 polymer ?
#
loop_
_entity_poly.entity_id
_entity_poly.type
_entity_poly.pdbx_seq_one_letter_code
_entity_poly.pdbx_strand_id
1 'polypeptide(L)'
;MQDDYPQAGVYVKDLLFEYPQNEPILRNLSLTIKPGEKVALLGPTGTGKSTFMETLVGLKKPVSGEVWIQGILLEEKTLSQVRRQIGFCFQNPDDQLFMPTILEDITFGPLNYGLSPEIATEIAHNLLVKFGLEKYANRSVYELSGGQKKLAALAAVLALKPEILILDEPTNGLDPLWRKNLAKIILQLPVKIILIASHDLNWVAKVTKRTLILQSGQIQVDTSTQNIIQDSSTLEYYGLPIDY
;
A
#
# COMPACT_ATOMS: atom_id res chain seq x y z
N MET A 1 12.76 -31.44 -3.65
CA MET A 1 11.51 -30.85 -3.14
C MET A 1 11.29 -29.62 -3.97
N GLN A 2 10.32 -29.61 -4.88
CA GLN A 2 9.86 -28.35 -5.48
C GLN A 2 9.14 -27.60 -4.34
N ASP A 3 9.72 -26.53 -3.88
CA ASP A 3 9.06 -25.63 -2.93
C ASP A 3 7.82 -25.08 -3.63
N ASP A 4 6.65 -25.38 -3.07
CA ASP A 4 5.33 -24.92 -3.55
C ASP A 4 5.18 -23.42 -3.24
N TYR A 5 5.93 -22.57 -3.95
CA TYR A 5 5.71 -21.13 -3.87
C TYR A 5 4.42 -20.79 -4.63
N PRO A 6 3.51 -20.00 -4.03
CA PRO A 6 2.31 -19.58 -4.72
C PRO A 6 2.70 -18.80 -5.98
N GLN A 7 2.27 -19.29 -7.15
CA GLN A 7 2.57 -18.65 -8.44
C GLN A 7 1.90 -17.26 -8.59
N ALA A 8 1.00 -16.90 -7.68
CA ALA A 8 0.30 -15.62 -7.70
C ALA A 8 0.11 -15.09 -6.28
N GLY A 9 0.21 -13.77 -6.13
CA GLY A 9 0.01 -13.06 -4.87
C GLY A 9 1.30 -12.55 -4.23
N VAL A 10 1.25 -12.34 -2.93
CA VAL A 10 2.39 -11.96 -2.08
C VAL A 10 2.71 -13.13 -1.17
N TYR A 11 3.94 -13.61 -1.23
CA TYR A 11 4.45 -14.64 -0.34
C TYR A 11 5.72 -14.16 0.34
N VAL A 12 5.76 -14.25 1.65
CA VAL A 12 6.88 -13.85 2.50
C VAL A 12 7.24 -15.02 3.39
N LYS A 13 8.52 -15.36 3.45
CA LYS A 13 9.04 -16.46 4.25
C LYS A 13 10.21 -16.00 5.10
N ASP A 14 10.08 -16.18 6.42
CA ASP A 14 11.13 -15.97 7.44
C ASP A 14 11.85 -14.63 7.31
N LEU A 15 11.10 -13.56 6.99
CA LEU A 15 11.63 -12.23 6.73
C LEU A 15 12.23 -11.63 8.00
N LEU A 16 13.51 -11.29 7.95
CA LEU A 16 14.24 -10.58 9.00
C LEU A 16 14.69 -9.23 8.46
N PHE A 17 14.38 -8.17 9.19
CA PHE A 17 14.87 -6.83 8.89
C PHE A 17 15.29 -6.09 10.15
N GLU A 18 16.44 -5.42 10.06
CA GLU A 18 16.96 -4.53 11.10
C GLU A 18 17.58 -3.27 10.48
N TYR A 19 17.50 -2.16 11.17
CA TYR A 19 18.30 -0.97 10.84
C TYR A 19 19.70 -1.11 11.45
N PRO A 20 20.74 -0.49 10.85
CA PRO A 20 22.08 -0.52 11.43
C PRO A 20 22.07 -0.10 12.90
N GLN A 21 22.71 -0.91 13.75
CA GLN A 21 22.85 -0.68 15.20
C GLN A 21 21.53 -0.74 16.02
N ASN A 22 20.45 -1.27 15.46
CA ASN A 22 19.18 -1.45 16.16
C ASN A 22 18.83 -2.94 16.29
N GLU A 23 17.89 -3.23 17.20
CA GLU A 23 17.28 -4.55 17.24
C GLU A 23 16.43 -4.82 15.98
N PRO A 24 16.25 -6.11 15.61
CA PRO A 24 15.39 -6.47 14.50
C PRO A 24 13.96 -5.93 14.65
N ILE A 25 13.50 -5.23 13.60
CA ILE A 25 12.14 -4.69 13.51
C ILE A 25 11.17 -5.73 12.97
N LEU A 26 11.61 -6.54 12.00
CA LEU A 26 10.86 -7.71 11.53
C LEU A 26 11.64 -8.96 11.94
N ARG A 27 10.93 -9.94 12.52
CA ARG A 27 11.54 -11.11 13.17
C ARG A 27 10.91 -12.39 12.64
N ASN A 28 11.53 -13.03 11.62
CA ASN A 28 11.04 -14.26 11.00
C ASN A 28 9.56 -14.16 10.58
N LEU A 29 9.19 -13.02 9.97
CA LEU A 29 7.83 -12.78 9.54
C LEU A 29 7.52 -13.61 8.30
N SER A 30 6.46 -14.42 8.38
CA SER A 30 5.97 -15.21 7.26
C SER A 30 4.50 -14.89 7.01
N LEU A 31 4.12 -14.71 5.72
CA LEU A 31 2.78 -14.29 5.32
C LEU A 31 2.50 -14.69 3.88
N THR A 32 1.25 -15.06 3.62
CA THR A 32 0.73 -15.22 2.25
C THR A 32 -0.51 -14.37 2.05
N ILE A 33 -0.56 -13.56 0.97
CA ILE A 33 -1.74 -12.84 0.54
C ILE A 33 -2.10 -13.31 -0.87
N LYS A 34 -3.33 -13.80 -1.03
CA LYS A 34 -3.81 -14.40 -2.28
C LYS A 34 -4.49 -13.35 -3.17
N PRO A 35 -4.53 -13.57 -4.50
CA PRO A 35 -5.34 -12.75 -5.39
C PRO A 35 -6.81 -12.70 -4.96
N GLY A 36 -7.42 -11.52 -5.05
CA GLY A 36 -8.77 -11.24 -4.59
C GLY A 36 -8.86 -10.73 -3.15
N GLU A 37 -7.75 -10.77 -2.39
CA GLU A 37 -7.75 -10.31 -1.00
C GLU A 37 -7.54 -8.79 -0.87
N LYS A 38 -8.34 -8.20 0.01
CA LYS A 38 -8.12 -6.85 0.56
C LYS A 38 -7.82 -7.02 2.04
N VAL A 39 -6.58 -6.75 2.41
CA VAL A 39 -6.01 -7.08 3.72
C VAL A 39 -5.65 -5.80 4.47
N ALA A 40 -6.05 -5.71 5.72
CA ALA A 40 -5.58 -4.68 6.65
C ALA A 40 -4.35 -5.16 7.40
N LEU A 41 -3.37 -4.29 7.56
CA LEU A 41 -2.21 -4.46 8.44
C LEU A 41 -2.33 -3.46 9.58
N LEU A 42 -2.74 -3.93 10.74
CA LEU A 42 -2.89 -3.14 11.95
C LEU A 42 -1.67 -3.31 12.86
N GLY A 43 -1.55 -2.44 13.83
CA GLY A 43 -0.52 -2.47 14.87
C GLY A 43 -0.21 -1.05 15.35
N PRO A 44 0.28 -0.88 16.57
CA PRO A 44 0.72 0.41 17.12
C PRO A 44 1.75 1.11 16.24
N THR A 45 1.94 2.40 16.46
CA THR A 45 3.00 3.16 15.79
C THR A 45 4.37 2.57 16.16
N GLY A 46 5.26 2.46 15.15
CA GLY A 46 6.62 1.93 15.37
C GLY A 46 6.75 0.41 15.32
N THR A 47 5.69 -0.37 15.12
CA THR A 47 5.75 -1.85 15.06
C THR A 47 6.37 -2.41 13.78
N GLY A 48 6.71 -1.56 12.79
CA GLY A 48 7.35 -2.00 11.55
C GLY A 48 6.40 -2.16 10.36
N LYS A 49 5.15 -1.66 10.40
CA LYS A 49 4.20 -1.76 9.27
C LYS A 49 4.75 -1.17 7.98
N SER A 50 5.18 0.10 8.01
CA SER A 50 5.77 0.77 6.85
C SER A 50 7.03 0.05 6.38
N THR A 51 7.91 -0.32 7.32
CA THR A 51 9.13 -1.10 7.03
C THR A 51 8.81 -2.41 6.32
N PHE A 52 7.81 -3.16 6.81
CA PHE A 52 7.36 -4.39 6.15
C PHE A 52 6.87 -4.11 4.73
N MET A 53 6.00 -3.12 4.54
CA MET A 53 5.48 -2.77 3.22
C MET A 53 6.58 -2.27 2.27
N GLU A 54 7.56 -1.51 2.78
CA GLU A 54 8.73 -1.06 2.01
C GLU A 54 9.63 -2.23 1.60
N THR A 55 9.72 -3.31 2.41
CA THR A 55 10.45 -4.52 1.99
C THR A 55 9.77 -5.23 0.84
N LEU A 56 8.42 -5.22 0.75
CA LEU A 56 7.69 -5.87 -0.34
C LEU A 56 7.97 -5.24 -1.71
N VAL A 57 8.35 -3.96 -1.75
CA VAL A 57 8.69 -3.24 -2.99
C VAL A 57 10.20 -3.07 -3.21
N GLY A 58 11.01 -3.66 -2.32
CA GLY A 58 12.46 -3.61 -2.38
C GLY A 58 13.04 -2.21 -2.11
N LEU A 59 12.32 -1.35 -1.36
CA LEU A 59 12.86 -0.10 -0.83
C LEU A 59 13.75 -0.34 0.39
N LYS A 60 13.48 -1.42 1.12
CA LYS A 60 14.29 -1.91 2.22
C LYS A 60 14.75 -3.33 1.88
N LYS A 61 16.04 -3.57 2.00
CA LYS A 61 16.64 -4.89 1.75
C LYS A 61 16.63 -5.69 3.06
N PRO A 62 15.96 -6.83 3.14
CA PRO A 62 15.97 -7.67 4.33
C PRO A 62 17.37 -8.25 4.59
N VAL A 63 17.64 -8.59 5.83
CA VAL A 63 18.86 -9.29 6.25
C VAL A 63 18.80 -10.76 5.81
N SER A 64 17.62 -11.37 5.94
CA SER A 64 17.35 -12.74 5.50
C SER A 64 15.87 -12.94 5.23
N GLY A 65 15.53 -14.11 4.69
CA GLY A 65 14.18 -14.46 4.28
C GLY A 65 13.94 -14.17 2.80
N GLU A 66 12.74 -14.50 2.36
CA GLU A 66 12.36 -14.39 0.95
C GLU A 66 11.05 -13.65 0.79
N VAL A 67 10.96 -12.84 -0.25
CA VAL A 67 9.74 -12.14 -0.68
C VAL A 67 9.47 -12.52 -2.13
N TRP A 68 8.28 -13.04 -2.40
CA TRP A 68 7.84 -13.40 -3.74
C TRP A 68 6.60 -12.61 -4.10
N ILE A 69 6.63 -11.98 -5.25
CA ILE A 69 5.54 -11.14 -5.78
C ILE A 69 5.12 -11.73 -7.11
N GLN A 70 3.88 -12.21 -7.20
CA GLN A 70 3.33 -12.82 -8.42
C GLN A 70 4.28 -13.91 -9.00
N GLY A 71 4.86 -14.73 -8.12
CA GLY A 71 5.80 -15.80 -8.50
C GLY A 71 7.22 -15.30 -8.83
N ILE A 72 7.52 -14.03 -8.66
CA ILE A 72 8.84 -13.44 -8.90
C ILE A 72 9.54 -13.23 -7.55
N LEU A 73 10.69 -13.85 -7.35
CA LEU A 73 11.54 -13.62 -6.17
C LEU A 73 12.08 -12.19 -6.22
N LEU A 74 11.89 -11.45 -5.13
CA LEU A 74 12.39 -10.09 -4.97
C LEU A 74 13.89 -10.10 -4.69
N GLU A 75 14.66 -9.74 -5.68
CA GLU A 75 16.12 -9.57 -5.62
C GLU A 75 16.55 -8.44 -6.56
N GLU A 76 17.78 -8.00 -6.48
CA GLU A 76 18.26 -6.83 -7.21
C GLU A 76 17.98 -6.90 -8.73
N LYS A 77 18.20 -8.09 -9.33
CA LYS A 77 17.96 -8.29 -10.78
C LYS A 77 16.49 -8.32 -11.19
N THR A 78 15.56 -8.56 -10.25
CA THR A 78 14.11 -8.63 -10.50
C THR A 78 13.33 -7.41 -10.01
N LEU A 79 14.00 -6.46 -9.33
CA LEU A 79 13.37 -5.25 -8.78
C LEU A 79 12.46 -4.53 -9.77
N SER A 80 12.91 -4.32 -10.99
CA SER A 80 12.12 -3.64 -12.02
C SER A 80 10.85 -4.41 -12.37
N GLN A 81 10.91 -5.74 -12.44
CA GLN A 81 9.76 -6.58 -12.74
C GLN A 81 8.76 -6.57 -11.56
N VAL A 82 9.26 -6.69 -10.33
CA VAL A 82 8.42 -6.64 -9.12
C VAL A 82 7.72 -5.28 -9.00
N ARG A 83 8.45 -4.17 -9.16
CA ARG A 83 7.89 -2.82 -9.07
C ARG A 83 6.85 -2.50 -10.13
N ARG A 84 6.85 -3.20 -11.26
CA ARG A 84 5.77 -3.11 -12.26
C ARG A 84 4.46 -3.75 -11.77
N GLN A 85 4.54 -4.72 -10.86
CA GLN A 85 3.37 -5.42 -10.33
C GLN A 85 2.74 -4.69 -9.15
N ILE A 86 3.51 -3.85 -8.45
CA ILE A 86 3.08 -3.21 -7.20
C ILE A 86 2.99 -1.71 -7.36
N GLY A 87 1.84 -1.16 -7.03
CA GLY A 87 1.65 0.25 -6.74
C GLY A 87 1.81 0.50 -5.24
N PHE A 88 2.68 1.41 -4.85
CA PHE A 88 2.92 1.78 -3.47
C PHE A 88 2.56 3.25 -3.24
N CYS A 89 1.67 3.53 -2.30
CA CYS A 89 1.36 4.89 -1.86
C CYS A 89 1.96 5.12 -0.47
N PHE A 90 2.86 6.07 -0.38
CA PHE A 90 3.48 6.48 0.87
C PHE A 90 2.48 7.17 1.81
N GLN A 91 2.77 7.10 3.11
CA GLN A 91 1.99 7.78 4.14
C GLN A 91 1.90 9.29 3.89
N ASN A 92 3.04 9.92 3.56
CA ASN A 92 3.12 11.31 3.18
C ASN A 92 3.17 11.45 1.65
N PRO A 93 2.18 12.06 1.00
CA PRO A 93 2.19 12.23 -0.46
C PRO A 93 3.30 13.14 -0.98
N ASP A 94 3.87 14.01 -0.14
CA ASP A 94 5.00 14.87 -0.53
C ASP A 94 6.30 14.06 -0.74
N ASP A 95 6.39 12.82 -0.23
CA ASP A 95 7.51 11.91 -0.50
C ASP A 95 7.36 11.19 -1.84
N GLN A 96 6.21 11.34 -2.51
CA GLN A 96 5.87 10.64 -3.75
C GLN A 96 5.71 11.59 -4.93
N LEU A 97 5.11 12.77 -4.71
CA LEU A 97 4.83 13.77 -5.75
C LEU A 97 6.00 14.76 -5.83
N PHE A 98 6.67 14.80 -6.98
CA PHE A 98 7.93 15.55 -7.14
C PHE A 98 8.01 16.34 -8.45
N MET A 99 7.05 16.16 -9.36
CA MET A 99 7.03 16.90 -10.62
C MET A 99 6.44 18.29 -10.45
N PRO A 100 6.71 19.23 -11.38
CA PRO A 100 6.17 20.59 -11.31
C PRO A 100 4.65 20.66 -11.26
N THR A 101 3.95 19.75 -11.94
CA THR A 101 2.50 19.67 -12.00
C THR A 101 1.97 18.27 -11.69
N ILE A 102 0.71 18.18 -11.28
CA ILE A 102 0.06 16.90 -11.01
C ILE A 102 -0.06 16.06 -12.28
N LEU A 103 -0.34 16.66 -13.41
CA LEU A 103 -0.40 15.97 -14.70
C LEU A 103 0.92 15.28 -15.00
N GLU A 104 2.05 15.99 -14.78
CA GLU A 104 3.38 15.45 -14.98
C GLU A 104 3.71 14.32 -14.00
N ASP A 105 3.30 14.42 -12.72
CA ASP A 105 3.46 13.32 -11.75
C ASP A 105 2.71 12.06 -12.20
N ILE A 106 1.48 12.20 -12.69
CA ILE A 106 0.68 11.05 -13.11
C ILE A 106 1.21 10.45 -14.41
N THR A 107 1.73 11.27 -15.35
CA THR A 107 2.29 10.80 -16.63
C THR A 107 3.71 10.25 -16.48
N PHE A 108 4.44 10.59 -15.43
CA PHE A 108 5.84 10.21 -15.21
C PHE A 108 6.06 8.69 -15.30
N GLY A 109 5.28 7.91 -14.57
CA GLY A 109 5.38 6.46 -14.59
C GLY A 109 5.14 5.87 -15.99
N PRO A 110 3.98 6.10 -16.60
CA PRO A 110 3.66 5.65 -17.97
C PRO A 110 4.75 5.99 -18.99
N LEU A 111 5.27 7.22 -18.99
CA LEU A 111 6.35 7.64 -19.90
C LEU A 111 7.63 6.85 -19.67
N ASN A 112 8.05 6.66 -18.41
CA ASN A 112 9.24 5.88 -18.07
C ASN A 112 9.12 4.40 -18.42
N TYR A 113 7.89 3.88 -18.51
CA TYR A 113 7.63 2.52 -19.00
C TYR A 113 7.41 2.44 -20.52
N GLY A 114 7.67 3.53 -21.25
CA GLY A 114 7.74 3.56 -22.70
C GLY A 114 6.39 3.76 -23.41
N LEU A 115 5.36 4.23 -22.70
CA LEU A 115 4.12 4.67 -23.36
C LEU A 115 4.35 5.99 -24.09
N SER A 116 3.62 6.23 -25.18
CA SER A 116 3.70 7.51 -25.86
C SER A 116 3.12 8.64 -25.01
N PRO A 117 3.56 9.90 -25.21
CA PRO A 117 3.02 11.06 -24.49
C PRO A 117 1.50 11.19 -24.58
N GLU A 118 0.92 10.87 -25.74
CA GLU A 118 -0.52 10.95 -25.99
C GLU A 118 -1.27 9.94 -25.09
N ILE A 119 -0.80 8.68 -25.05
CA ILE A 119 -1.39 7.62 -24.23
C ILE A 119 -1.23 7.93 -22.74
N ALA A 120 -0.04 8.38 -22.33
CA ALA A 120 0.23 8.74 -20.94
C ALA A 120 -0.68 9.89 -20.47
N THR A 121 -0.85 10.91 -21.31
CA THR A 121 -1.74 12.04 -21.03
C THR A 121 -3.20 11.62 -20.97
N GLU A 122 -3.67 10.76 -21.85
CA GLU A 122 -5.04 10.22 -21.82
C GLU A 122 -5.30 9.45 -20.53
N ILE A 123 -4.37 8.57 -20.11
CA ILE A 123 -4.45 7.85 -18.84
C ILE A 123 -4.55 8.84 -17.67
N ALA A 124 -3.70 9.84 -17.66
CA ALA A 124 -3.67 10.85 -16.60
C ALA A 124 -4.98 11.63 -16.52
N HIS A 125 -5.52 12.10 -17.65
CA HIS A 125 -6.80 12.80 -17.69
C HIS A 125 -7.95 11.91 -17.17
N ASN A 126 -8.03 10.66 -17.58
CA ASN A 126 -9.04 9.72 -17.11
C ASN A 126 -8.97 9.52 -15.58
N LEU A 127 -7.77 9.47 -15.00
CA LEU A 127 -7.58 9.37 -13.56
C LEU A 127 -7.92 10.68 -12.85
N LEU A 128 -7.53 11.83 -13.40
CA LEU A 128 -7.89 13.14 -12.87
C LEU A 128 -9.41 13.30 -12.78
N VAL A 129 -10.15 12.94 -13.85
CA VAL A 129 -11.62 12.91 -13.85
C VAL A 129 -12.15 11.98 -12.76
N LYS A 130 -11.65 10.74 -12.71
CA LYS A 130 -12.08 9.75 -11.72
C LYS A 130 -11.92 10.23 -10.27
N PHE A 131 -10.87 11.02 -10.00
CA PHE A 131 -10.56 11.54 -8.67
C PHE A 131 -11.06 12.97 -8.44
N GLY A 132 -11.74 13.61 -9.42
CA GLY A 132 -12.24 14.98 -9.32
C GLY A 132 -11.13 16.03 -9.22
N LEU A 133 -10.00 15.76 -9.89
CA LEU A 133 -8.80 16.59 -9.86
C LEU A 133 -8.53 17.34 -11.18
N GLU A 134 -9.44 17.31 -12.16
CA GLU A 134 -9.21 17.85 -13.51
C GLU A 134 -8.76 19.32 -13.50
N LYS A 135 -9.41 20.13 -12.67
CA LYS A 135 -9.09 21.55 -12.55
C LYS A 135 -7.73 21.85 -11.90
N TYR A 136 -7.10 20.82 -11.34
CA TYR A 136 -5.80 20.92 -10.70
C TYR A 136 -4.66 20.31 -11.55
N ALA A 137 -4.95 19.80 -12.73
CA ALA A 137 -3.99 19.08 -13.57
C ALA A 137 -2.65 19.85 -13.75
N ASN A 138 -2.73 21.15 -14.03
CA ASN A 138 -1.56 22.00 -14.27
C ASN A 138 -1.10 22.78 -13.04
N ARG A 139 -1.60 22.42 -11.83
CA ARG A 139 -1.17 23.05 -10.58
C ARG A 139 -0.02 22.29 -9.95
N SER A 140 0.77 23.04 -9.19
CA SER A 140 1.79 22.47 -8.34
C SER A 140 1.17 21.70 -7.17
N VAL A 141 1.86 20.63 -6.74
CA VAL A 141 1.49 19.86 -5.54
C VAL A 141 1.33 20.75 -4.30
N TYR A 142 2.12 21.83 -4.19
CA TYR A 142 2.07 22.75 -3.07
C TYR A 142 0.76 23.57 -2.98
N GLU A 143 0.00 23.63 -4.06
CA GLU A 143 -1.28 24.34 -4.11
C GLU A 143 -2.48 23.45 -3.74
N LEU A 144 -2.25 22.16 -3.44
CA LEU A 144 -3.30 21.21 -3.11
C LEU A 144 -3.50 21.06 -1.60
N SER A 145 -4.75 20.75 -1.22
CA SER A 145 -5.03 20.24 0.12
C SER A 145 -4.42 18.87 0.33
N GLY A 146 -4.21 18.47 1.59
CA GLY A 146 -3.65 17.13 1.91
C GLY A 146 -4.45 15.99 1.30
N GLY A 147 -5.79 16.10 1.27
CA GLY A 147 -6.65 15.10 0.63
C GLY A 147 -6.45 15.04 -0.89
N GLN A 148 -6.34 16.19 -1.55
CA GLN A 148 -6.06 16.26 -3.00
C GLN A 148 -4.70 15.67 -3.34
N LYS A 149 -3.67 15.95 -2.53
CA LYS A 149 -2.34 15.35 -2.68
C LYS A 149 -2.40 13.83 -2.60
N LYS A 150 -3.12 13.26 -1.63
CA LYS A 150 -3.29 11.80 -1.50
C LYS A 150 -3.98 11.17 -2.70
N LEU A 151 -5.01 11.82 -3.25
CA LEU A 151 -5.67 11.35 -4.46
C LEU A 151 -4.78 11.47 -5.69
N ALA A 152 -3.99 12.53 -5.81
CA ALA A 152 -3.01 12.69 -6.88
C ALA A 152 -1.92 11.59 -6.81
N ALA A 153 -1.38 11.31 -5.61
CA ALA A 153 -0.43 10.24 -5.38
C ALA A 153 -1.02 8.86 -5.75
N LEU A 154 -2.26 8.58 -5.36
CA LEU A 154 -2.95 7.36 -5.75
C LEU A 154 -3.18 7.28 -7.26
N ALA A 155 -3.54 8.41 -7.91
CA ALA A 155 -3.69 8.47 -9.37
C ALA A 155 -2.37 8.15 -10.09
N ALA A 156 -1.25 8.74 -9.64
CA ALA A 156 0.08 8.47 -10.21
C ALA A 156 0.46 6.98 -10.13
N VAL A 157 0.15 6.33 -9.02
CA VAL A 157 0.39 4.88 -8.86
C VAL A 157 -0.53 4.06 -9.78
N LEU A 158 -1.80 4.39 -9.84
CA LEU A 158 -2.79 3.66 -10.65
C LEU A 158 -2.61 3.84 -12.16
N ALA A 159 -1.88 4.87 -12.59
CA ALA A 159 -1.54 5.09 -13.99
C ALA A 159 -0.73 3.92 -14.59
N LEU A 160 -0.01 3.18 -13.75
CA LEU A 160 0.76 1.98 -14.12
C LEU A 160 -0.07 0.70 -14.13
N LYS A 161 -1.36 0.74 -13.75
CA LYS A 161 -2.27 -0.42 -13.66
C LYS A 161 -1.66 -1.59 -12.87
N PRO A 162 -1.22 -1.36 -11.62
CA PRO A 162 -0.58 -2.40 -10.82
C PRO A 162 -1.55 -3.54 -10.50
N GLU A 163 -1.03 -4.76 -10.33
CA GLU A 163 -1.82 -5.90 -9.88
C GLU A 163 -1.99 -5.92 -8.36
N ILE A 164 -1.05 -5.33 -7.63
CA ILE A 164 -1.04 -5.23 -6.18
C ILE A 164 -0.96 -3.75 -5.80
N LEU A 165 -1.80 -3.31 -4.87
CA LEU A 165 -1.78 -1.95 -4.34
C LEU A 165 -1.48 -1.98 -2.85
N ILE A 166 -0.44 -1.27 -2.45
CA ILE A 166 -0.03 -1.10 -1.05
C ILE A 166 -0.29 0.35 -0.65
N LEU A 167 -1.04 0.55 0.42
CA LEU A 167 -1.44 1.86 0.92
C LEU A 167 -0.97 2.03 2.37
N ASP A 168 -0.08 2.97 2.62
CA ASP A 168 0.37 3.30 3.97
C ASP A 168 -0.40 4.48 4.52
N GLU A 169 -1.22 4.25 5.55
CA GLU A 169 -2.06 5.24 6.25
C GLU A 169 -2.85 6.15 5.29
N PRO A 170 -3.63 5.59 4.35
CA PRO A 170 -4.25 6.37 3.28
C PRO A 170 -5.32 7.36 3.77
N THR A 171 -5.87 7.15 4.98
CA THR A 171 -6.90 8.02 5.57
C THR A 171 -6.35 9.12 6.46
N ASN A 172 -5.07 9.09 6.79
CA ASN A 172 -4.47 10.06 7.70
C ASN A 172 -4.57 11.48 7.12
N GLY A 173 -5.07 12.43 7.92
CA GLY A 173 -5.27 13.81 7.50
C GLY A 173 -6.45 14.05 6.52
N LEU A 174 -7.27 13.03 6.22
CA LEU A 174 -8.47 13.19 5.42
C LEU A 174 -9.69 13.55 6.30
N ASP A 175 -10.52 14.46 5.80
CA ASP A 175 -11.84 14.70 6.38
C ASP A 175 -12.80 13.50 6.16
N PRO A 176 -13.93 13.42 6.88
CA PRO A 176 -14.86 12.30 6.78
C PRO A 176 -15.43 12.07 5.38
N LEU A 177 -15.65 13.15 4.60
CA LEU A 177 -16.16 13.02 3.23
C LEU A 177 -15.13 12.37 2.31
N TRP A 178 -13.87 12.80 2.40
CA TRP A 178 -12.78 12.22 1.62
C TRP A 178 -12.48 10.78 2.03
N ARG A 179 -12.53 10.43 3.32
CA ARG A 179 -12.42 9.03 3.79
C ARG A 179 -13.49 8.15 3.16
N LYS A 180 -14.74 8.62 3.11
CA LYS A 180 -15.86 7.90 2.47
C LYS A 180 -15.64 7.74 0.96
N ASN A 181 -15.18 8.77 0.27
CA ASN A 181 -14.91 8.72 -1.17
C ASN A 181 -13.76 7.77 -1.49
N LEU A 182 -12.67 7.83 -0.72
CA LEU A 182 -11.53 6.92 -0.88
C LEU A 182 -11.95 5.45 -0.69
N ALA A 183 -12.81 5.15 0.30
CA ALA A 183 -13.33 3.80 0.48
C ALA A 183 -14.10 3.30 -0.76
N LYS A 184 -14.98 4.14 -1.34
CA LYS A 184 -15.70 3.80 -2.57
C LYS A 184 -14.75 3.53 -3.73
N ILE A 185 -13.73 4.38 -3.90
CA ILE A 185 -12.73 4.22 -4.96
C ILE A 185 -12.01 2.88 -4.78
N ILE A 186 -11.47 2.58 -3.58
CA ILE A 186 -10.73 1.35 -3.30
C ILE A 186 -11.57 0.09 -3.53
N LEU A 187 -12.86 0.14 -3.19
CA LEU A 187 -13.75 -1.00 -3.42
C LEU A 187 -13.95 -1.31 -4.90
N GLN A 188 -13.85 -0.31 -5.78
CA GLN A 188 -14.08 -0.42 -7.22
C GLN A 188 -12.79 -0.58 -8.04
N LEU A 189 -11.61 -0.53 -7.41
CA LEU A 189 -10.35 -0.70 -8.14
C LEU A 189 -10.23 -2.11 -8.70
N PRO A 190 -9.85 -2.26 -9.98
CA PRO A 190 -9.61 -3.56 -10.62
C PRO A 190 -8.21 -4.10 -10.28
N VAL A 191 -7.85 -4.07 -8.99
CA VAL A 191 -6.56 -4.53 -8.48
C VAL A 191 -6.75 -5.88 -7.81
N LYS A 192 -5.85 -6.83 -8.05
CA LYS A 192 -5.98 -8.20 -7.55
C LYS A 192 -5.76 -8.30 -6.04
N ILE A 193 -4.84 -7.51 -5.48
CA ILE A 193 -4.53 -7.51 -4.05
C ILE A 193 -4.44 -6.06 -3.57
N ILE A 194 -5.02 -5.79 -2.41
CA ILE A 194 -4.84 -4.51 -1.72
C ILE A 194 -4.38 -4.78 -0.30
N LEU A 195 -3.21 -4.25 0.07
CA LEU A 195 -2.68 -4.25 1.44
C LEU A 195 -2.72 -2.83 1.99
N ILE A 196 -3.37 -2.65 3.13
CA ILE A 196 -3.59 -1.33 3.73
C ILE A 196 -3.06 -1.33 5.16
N ALA A 197 -2.04 -0.53 5.45
CA ALA A 197 -1.72 -0.20 6.83
C ALA A 197 -2.61 0.97 7.28
N SER A 198 -3.27 0.83 8.41
CA SER A 198 -4.10 1.89 8.98
C SER A 198 -4.34 1.67 10.46
N HIS A 199 -4.60 2.75 11.18
CA HIS A 199 -5.10 2.75 12.55
C HIS A 199 -6.60 3.11 12.62
N ASP A 200 -7.23 3.45 11.49
CA ASP A 200 -8.68 3.77 11.39
C ASP A 200 -9.48 2.46 11.21
N LEU A 201 -9.82 1.82 12.33
CA LEU A 201 -10.54 0.55 12.35
C LEU A 201 -11.90 0.62 11.65
N ASN A 202 -12.63 1.72 11.85
CA ASN A 202 -13.94 1.93 11.25
C ASN A 202 -13.88 2.03 9.72
N TRP A 203 -12.81 2.61 9.21
CA TRP A 203 -12.60 2.71 7.77
C TRP A 203 -12.11 1.39 7.19
N VAL A 204 -11.16 0.72 7.87
CA VAL A 204 -10.65 -0.60 7.50
C VAL A 204 -11.80 -1.62 7.38
N ALA A 205 -12.75 -1.61 8.32
CA ALA A 205 -13.94 -2.46 8.30
C ALA A 205 -14.75 -2.38 7.01
N LYS A 206 -14.74 -1.21 6.37
CA LYS A 206 -15.51 -0.96 5.15
C LYS A 206 -14.82 -1.46 3.88
N VAL A 207 -13.48 -1.57 3.92
CA VAL A 207 -12.69 -1.80 2.69
C VAL A 207 -11.94 -3.14 2.68
N THR A 208 -11.77 -3.79 3.83
CA THR A 208 -11.03 -5.07 3.93
C THR A 208 -11.89 -6.20 4.47
N LYS A 209 -11.46 -7.44 4.23
CA LYS A 209 -12.12 -8.65 4.75
C LYS A 209 -11.22 -9.48 5.66
N ARG A 210 -9.91 -9.29 5.58
CA ARG A 210 -8.88 -9.97 6.39
C ARG A 210 -8.03 -8.93 7.08
N THR A 211 -7.69 -9.19 8.32
CA THR A 211 -6.88 -8.29 9.16
C THR A 211 -5.73 -9.06 9.77
N LEU A 212 -4.57 -8.46 9.66
CA LEU A 212 -3.32 -8.88 10.27
C LEU A 212 -2.96 -7.87 11.36
N ILE A 213 -2.49 -8.34 12.51
CA ILE A 213 -1.89 -7.46 13.52
C ILE A 213 -0.40 -7.75 13.59
N LEU A 214 0.39 -6.71 13.29
CA LEU A 214 1.85 -6.73 13.40
C LEU A 214 2.27 -6.15 14.74
N GLN A 215 2.95 -6.97 15.55
CA GLN A 215 3.56 -6.53 16.80
C GLN A 215 4.84 -7.30 17.07
N SER A 216 5.82 -6.65 17.69
CA SER A 216 7.13 -7.24 17.99
C SER A 216 7.82 -7.90 16.79
N GLY A 217 7.57 -7.34 15.58
CA GLY A 217 8.17 -7.81 14.33
C GLY A 217 7.53 -9.06 13.73
N GLN A 218 6.40 -9.52 14.23
CA GLN A 218 5.70 -10.72 13.76
C GLN A 218 4.21 -10.47 13.55
N ILE A 219 3.58 -11.25 12.68
CA ILE A 219 2.11 -11.29 12.58
C ILE A 219 1.59 -12.10 13.77
N GLN A 220 0.95 -11.42 14.70
CA GLN A 220 0.40 -12.02 15.92
C GLN A 220 -1.04 -12.51 15.72
N VAL A 221 -1.79 -11.85 14.85
CA VAL A 221 -3.18 -12.17 14.54
C VAL A 221 -3.37 -12.16 13.04
N ASP A 222 -4.08 -13.15 12.52
CA ASP A 222 -4.53 -13.27 11.15
C ASP A 222 -5.98 -13.77 11.16
N THR A 223 -6.92 -12.88 10.96
CA THR A 223 -8.35 -13.21 11.11
C THR A 223 -9.23 -12.38 10.17
N SER A 224 -10.54 -12.66 10.13
CA SER A 224 -11.46 -11.81 9.39
C SER A 224 -11.55 -10.41 10.03
N THR A 225 -11.68 -9.37 9.20
CA THR A 225 -11.84 -8.00 9.70
C THR A 225 -13.09 -7.86 10.58
N GLN A 226 -14.14 -8.60 10.31
CA GLN A 226 -15.35 -8.59 11.11
C GLN A 226 -15.12 -9.15 12.52
N ASN A 227 -14.35 -10.24 12.64
CA ASN A 227 -14.05 -10.84 13.94
C ASN A 227 -13.21 -9.90 14.81
N ILE A 228 -12.15 -9.31 14.25
CA ILE A 228 -11.26 -8.46 15.04
C ILE A 228 -11.95 -7.20 15.54
N ILE A 229 -12.84 -6.59 14.75
CA ILE A 229 -13.57 -5.38 15.17
C ILE A 229 -14.54 -5.68 16.32
N GLN A 230 -15.06 -6.90 16.42
CA GLN A 230 -15.94 -7.33 17.50
C GLN A 230 -15.18 -7.77 18.76
N ASP A 231 -13.88 -7.99 18.65
CA ASP A 231 -13.03 -8.46 19.75
C ASP A 231 -12.27 -7.29 20.40
N SER A 232 -13.00 -6.53 21.21
CA SER A 232 -12.44 -5.39 21.96
C SER A 232 -11.25 -5.78 22.82
N SER A 233 -11.26 -6.99 23.41
CA SER A 233 -10.20 -7.45 24.29
C SER A 233 -8.89 -7.66 23.54
N THR A 234 -8.95 -8.23 22.35
CA THR A 234 -7.77 -8.37 21.49
C THR A 234 -7.27 -7.02 21.00
N LEU A 235 -8.17 -6.11 20.60
CA LEU A 235 -7.79 -4.76 20.16
C LEU A 235 -7.08 -3.98 21.29
N GLU A 236 -7.61 -3.99 22.50
CA GLU A 236 -7.00 -3.36 23.67
C GLU A 236 -5.63 -3.97 24.00
N TYR A 237 -5.53 -5.31 23.99
CA TYR A 237 -4.27 -6.02 24.25
C TYR A 237 -3.15 -5.59 23.29
N TYR A 238 -3.49 -5.36 22.00
CA TYR A 238 -2.54 -4.90 21.00
C TYR A 238 -2.43 -3.37 20.89
N GLY A 239 -3.04 -2.62 21.81
CA GLY A 239 -2.97 -1.15 21.83
C GLY A 239 -3.66 -0.50 20.62
N LEU A 240 -4.69 -1.14 20.09
CA LEU A 240 -5.51 -0.65 18.98
C LEU A 240 -6.84 -0.16 19.57
N PRO A 241 -7.02 1.16 19.79
CA PRO A 241 -8.22 1.69 20.42
C PRO A 241 -9.45 1.43 19.52
N ILE A 242 -10.53 1.01 20.16
CA ILE A 242 -11.86 1.11 19.57
C ILE A 242 -12.25 2.58 19.73
N ASP A 243 -12.58 3.26 18.64
CA ASP A 243 -13.12 4.62 18.72
C ASP A 243 -14.37 4.59 19.62
N TYR A 244 -14.35 5.42 20.67
CA TYR A 244 -15.46 5.68 21.56
C TYR A 244 -16.57 6.47 20.85
#